data_3e5c7ecfce418a6a3078e170760af144
#
_entry.id   3e5c7ecfce418a6a3078e170760af144
#
_cell.length_a   1.000
_cell.length_b   1.000
_cell.length_c   1.000
_cell.angle_alpha   90.00
_cell.angle_beta   90.00
_cell.angle_gamma   90.00
#
_symmetry.space_group_name_H-M   'P 1'
#
loop_
_entity.id
_entity.type
_entity.pdbx_description
1 polymer ?
#
loop_
_entity_poly.entity_id
_entity_poly.type
_entity_poly.pdbx_seq_one_letter_code
_entity_poly.pdbx_strand_id
1 'polypeptide(L)'
;VKQDVTKILIENKKAIGVQLKNGQQILAKTIVSNADPSITYLNLIGKEHLSKGLVKKLKKTKYSVTSLILFLTLDMDVTQFGIDSGNIWMMKDENDDANFDELMNGNITEGDSFPAVFISCTTMKDPVSFNGRYHNFEVITYINYDSLPEFNGIEDYHSEDYKIFKEKISAKLMNNLEKIIPGAKQNVVQIELGTPK
;
A
#
# COMPACT_ATOMS: atom_id res chain seq x y z
N VAL A 1 -10.38 13.66 -9.75
CA VAL A 1 -10.20 13.20 -8.36
C VAL A 1 -11.56 12.71 -7.84
N LYS A 2 -11.60 11.62 -7.07
CA LYS A 2 -12.81 10.96 -6.56
C LYS A 2 -13.79 10.52 -7.66
N GLN A 3 -13.24 10.03 -8.79
CA GLN A 3 -14.03 9.52 -9.92
C GLN A 3 -13.50 8.15 -10.31
N ASP A 4 -14.37 7.15 -10.27
CA ASP A 4 -14.04 5.78 -10.67
C ASP A 4 -14.07 5.67 -12.20
N VAL A 5 -12.99 5.16 -12.79
CA VAL A 5 -12.93 4.78 -14.20
C VAL A 5 -13.48 3.35 -14.35
N THR A 6 -14.49 3.19 -15.18
CA THR A 6 -15.14 1.88 -15.41
C THR A 6 -14.78 1.27 -16.76
N LYS A 7 -14.27 2.05 -17.70
CA LYS A 7 -13.90 1.56 -19.04
C LYS A 7 -12.81 2.43 -19.67
N ILE A 8 -11.91 1.80 -20.42
CA ILE A 8 -11.01 2.46 -21.38
C ILE A 8 -11.68 2.34 -22.74
N LEU A 9 -11.92 3.48 -23.40
CA LEU A 9 -12.57 3.54 -24.70
C LEU A 9 -11.58 3.15 -25.79
N ILE A 10 -11.94 2.16 -26.60
CA ILE A 10 -11.08 1.65 -27.69
C ILE A 10 -11.79 1.88 -29.03
N GLU A 11 -11.10 2.57 -29.93
CA GLU A 11 -11.51 2.74 -31.33
C GLU A 11 -10.35 2.37 -32.25
N ASN A 12 -10.62 1.61 -33.30
CA ASN A 12 -9.59 1.19 -34.28
C ASN A 12 -8.31 0.65 -33.63
N LYS A 13 -8.45 -0.14 -32.56
CA LYS A 13 -7.36 -0.74 -31.75
C LYS A 13 -6.49 0.30 -31.02
N LYS A 14 -6.99 1.51 -30.79
CA LYS A 14 -6.32 2.56 -30.03
C LYS A 14 -7.20 2.98 -28.85
N ALA A 15 -6.56 3.25 -27.72
CA ALA A 15 -7.23 3.91 -26.59
C ALA A 15 -7.45 5.39 -26.95
N ILE A 16 -8.69 5.85 -26.82
CA ILE A 16 -9.11 7.22 -27.16
C ILE A 16 -9.63 8.00 -25.96
N GLY A 17 -9.82 7.37 -24.82
CA GLY A 17 -10.37 8.00 -23.64
C GLY A 17 -10.75 7.00 -22.57
N VAL A 18 -11.44 7.50 -21.55
CA VAL A 18 -11.97 6.69 -20.45
C VAL A 18 -13.44 7.03 -20.21
N GLN A 19 -14.19 6.09 -19.65
CA GLN A 19 -15.54 6.30 -19.15
C GLN A 19 -15.55 6.20 -17.63
N LEU A 20 -16.19 7.17 -17.00
CA LEU A 20 -16.38 7.22 -15.55
C LEU A 20 -17.64 6.45 -15.14
N LYS A 21 -17.75 6.10 -13.85
CA LYS A 21 -18.92 5.41 -13.29
C LYS A 21 -20.24 6.14 -13.48
N ASN A 22 -20.20 7.47 -13.53
CA ASN A 22 -21.39 8.31 -13.82
C ASN A 22 -21.76 8.37 -15.31
N GLY A 23 -21.08 7.62 -16.19
CA GLY A 23 -21.31 7.60 -17.63
C GLY A 23 -20.56 8.66 -18.42
N GLN A 24 -19.95 9.64 -17.79
CA GLN A 24 -19.16 10.70 -18.46
C GLN A 24 -17.96 10.09 -19.18
N GLN A 25 -17.69 10.54 -20.40
CA GLN A 25 -16.50 10.16 -21.17
C GLN A 25 -15.50 11.31 -21.20
N ILE A 26 -14.22 10.98 -21.02
CA ILE A 26 -13.10 11.91 -21.10
C ILE A 26 -12.17 11.40 -22.20
N LEU A 27 -12.06 12.17 -23.27
CA LEU A 27 -11.19 11.84 -24.40
C LEU A 27 -9.77 12.29 -24.12
N ALA A 28 -8.78 11.46 -24.52
CA ALA A 28 -7.36 11.77 -24.37
C ALA A 28 -6.53 11.06 -25.45
N LYS A 29 -5.43 11.68 -25.87
CA LYS A 29 -4.50 11.10 -26.84
C LYS A 29 -3.67 9.96 -26.25
N THR A 30 -3.47 9.96 -24.94
CA THR A 30 -2.68 8.96 -24.21
C THR A 30 -3.38 8.62 -22.92
N ILE A 31 -3.49 7.33 -22.62
CA ILE A 31 -4.04 6.82 -21.38
C ILE A 31 -2.90 6.13 -20.60
N VAL A 32 -2.68 6.56 -19.37
CA VAL A 32 -1.75 5.92 -18.43
C VAL A 32 -2.56 5.25 -17.33
N SER A 33 -2.42 3.94 -17.19
CA SER A 33 -3.07 3.18 -16.13
C SER A 33 -2.03 2.72 -15.11
N ASN A 34 -2.22 3.08 -13.86
CA ASN A 34 -1.47 2.57 -12.71
C ASN A 34 -2.30 1.54 -11.90
N ALA A 35 -3.45 1.12 -12.43
CA ALA A 35 -4.22 0.03 -11.85
C ALA A 35 -3.57 -1.33 -12.19
N ASP A 36 -3.96 -2.35 -11.42
CA ASP A 36 -3.52 -3.73 -11.67
C ASP A 36 -3.66 -4.13 -13.16
N PRO A 37 -2.65 -4.82 -13.74
CA PRO A 37 -2.70 -5.22 -15.13
C PRO A 37 -3.92 -6.08 -15.48
N SER A 38 -4.36 -6.99 -14.61
CA SER A 38 -5.56 -7.79 -14.86
C SER A 38 -6.81 -6.91 -14.88
N ILE A 39 -6.93 -5.97 -13.95
CA ILE A 39 -8.02 -4.99 -13.95
C ILE A 39 -7.96 -4.12 -15.20
N THR A 40 -6.79 -3.56 -15.53
CA THR A 40 -6.64 -2.70 -16.70
C THR A 40 -7.02 -3.42 -17.99
N TYR A 41 -6.45 -4.59 -18.23
CA TYR A 41 -6.64 -5.29 -19.50
C TYR A 41 -7.94 -6.10 -19.58
N LEU A 42 -8.25 -6.89 -18.53
CA LEU A 42 -9.40 -7.80 -18.61
C LEU A 42 -10.73 -7.10 -18.33
N ASN A 43 -10.72 -6.06 -17.50
CA ASN A 43 -11.93 -5.36 -17.07
C ASN A 43 -12.11 -4.02 -17.79
N LEU A 44 -11.12 -3.11 -17.69
CA LEU A 44 -11.28 -1.75 -18.23
C LEU A 44 -11.17 -1.71 -19.76
N ILE A 45 -10.27 -2.45 -20.37
CA ILE A 45 -10.15 -2.57 -21.85
C ILE A 45 -11.17 -3.57 -22.40
N GLY A 46 -11.29 -4.73 -21.76
CA GLY A 46 -12.14 -5.83 -22.18
C GLY A 46 -11.40 -6.86 -23.03
N LYS A 47 -11.74 -8.15 -22.80
CA LYS A 47 -11.06 -9.30 -23.43
C LYS A 47 -11.20 -9.31 -24.95
N GLU A 48 -12.27 -8.72 -25.47
CA GLU A 48 -12.59 -8.63 -26.90
C GLU A 48 -11.56 -7.80 -27.69
N HIS A 49 -10.85 -6.90 -27.01
CA HIS A 49 -9.79 -6.09 -27.60
C HIS A 49 -8.39 -6.70 -27.48
N LEU A 50 -8.27 -7.87 -26.81
CA LEU A 50 -6.98 -8.49 -26.48
C LEU A 50 -6.71 -9.75 -27.31
N SER A 51 -5.42 -10.04 -27.52
CA SER A 51 -5.04 -11.33 -28.08
C SER A 51 -5.31 -12.49 -27.11
N LYS A 52 -5.66 -13.67 -27.62
CA LYS A 52 -5.85 -14.86 -26.80
C LYS A 52 -4.61 -15.20 -25.97
N GLY A 53 -3.41 -14.95 -26.50
CA GLY A 53 -2.14 -15.16 -25.82
C GLY A 53 -1.99 -14.25 -24.58
N LEU A 54 -2.31 -12.96 -24.71
CA LEU A 54 -2.27 -12.00 -23.60
C LEU A 54 -3.27 -12.37 -22.51
N VAL A 55 -4.51 -12.69 -22.88
CA VAL A 55 -5.54 -13.14 -21.92
C VAL A 55 -5.08 -14.37 -21.14
N LYS A 56 -4.47 -15.36 -21.82
CA LYS A 56 -3.94 -16.56 -21.18
C LYS A 56 -2.78 -16.22 -20.23
N LYS A 57 -1.89 -15.30 -20.61
CA LYS A 57 -0.77 -14.85 -19.78
C LYS A 57 -1.28 -14.16 -18.51
N LEU A 58 -2.19 -13.19 -18.65
CA LEU A 58 -2.76 -12.44 -17.50
C LEU A 58 -3.45 -13.38 -16.50
N LYS A 59 -4.23 -14.36 -16.97
CA LYS A 59 -4.88 -15.35 -16.10
C LYS A 59 -3.91 -16.26 -15.35
N LYS A 60 -2.66 -16.40 -15.82
CA LYS A 60 -1.60 -17.21 -15.20
C LYS A 60 -0.62 -16.38 -14.38
N THR A 61 -0.77 -15.05 -14.39
CA THR A 61 0.10 -14.17 -13.60
C THR A 61 -0.05 -14.49 -12.12
N LYS A 62 1.08 -14.76 -11.48
CA LYS A 62 1.17 -14.84 -10.04
C LYS A 62 1.67 -13.50 -9.53
N TYR A 63 1.01 -12.99 -8.52
CA TYR A 63 1.47 -11.78 -7.83
C TYR A 63 2.58 -12.16 -6.87
N SER A 64 3.49 -11.21 -6.64
CA SER A 64 4.57 -11.35 -5.66
C SER A 64 4.08 -10.99 -4.26
N VAL A 65 4.94 -10.44 -3.46
CA VAL A 65 4.58 -9.89 -2.14
C VAL A 65 3.58 -8.74 -2.25
N THR A 66 2.81 -8.54 -1.21
CA THR A 66 1.99 -7.35 -0.99
C THR A 66 2.54 -6.56 0.20
N SER A 67 1.93 -5.43 0.54
CA SER A 67 2.40 -4.58 1.63
C SER A 67 1.27 -4.16 2.56
N LEU A 68 1.65 -3.95 3.82
CA LEU A 68 0.89 -3.22 4.81
C LEU A 68 1.59 -1.90 5.03
N ILE A 69 0.86 -0.79 4.97
CA ILE A 69 1.42 0.56 5.05
C ILE A 69 0.72 1.33 6.15
N LEU A 70 1.45 1.71 7.17
CA LEU A 70 0.96 2.61 8.20
C LEU A 70 1.29 4.05 7.79
N PHE A 71 0.27 4.81 7.46
CA PHE A 71 0.36 6.26 7.25
C PHE A 71 0.12 6.95 8.59
N LEU A 72 1.00 7.85 8.98
CA LEU A 72 0.82 8.58 10.23
C LEU A 72 1.38 10.00 10.16
N THR A 73 0.85 10.85 11.03
CA THR A 73 1.30 12.22 11.23
C THR A 73 1.73 12.38 12.69
N LEU A 74 2.94 12.90 12.91
CA LEU A 74 3.49 13.18 14.23
C LEU A 74 3.57 14.69 14.48
N ASP A 75 3.23 15.11 15.71
CA ASP A 75 3.43 16.47 16.22
C ASP A 75 4.67 16.50 17.13
N MET A 76 5.85 16.36 16.53
CA MET A 76 7.13 16.42 17.22
C MET A 76 8.28 16.73 16.25
N ASP A 77 9.37 17.28 16.77
CA ASP A 77 10.59 17.42 16.00
C ASP A 77 11.30 16.06 15.88
N VAL A 78 11.31 15.51 14.66
CA VAL A 78 11.92 14.21 14.36
C VAL A 78 13.40 14.30 13.98
N THR A 79 13.91 15.51 13.73
CA THR A 79 15.31 15.73 13.33
C THR A 79 16.29 15.36 14.44
N GLN A 80 15.89 15.51 15.71
CA GLN A 80 16.66 15.10 16.88
C GLN A 80 16.99 13.59 16.93
N PHE A 81 16.24 12.77 16.17
CA PHE A 81 16.47 11.33 16.04
C PHE A 81 17.24 10.97 14.76
N GLY A 82 17.82 11.97 14.07
CA GLY A 82 18.56 11.76 12.84
C GLY A 82 17.68 11.46 11.62
N ILE A 83 16.37 11.76 11.69
CA ILE A 83 15.46 11.63 10.56
C ILE A 83 15.71 12.74 9.55
N ASP A 84 15.99 12.36 8.33
CA ASP A 84 16.22 13.24 7.19
C ASP A 84 15.39 12.83 5.96
N SER A 85 15.80 13.24 4.78
CA SER A 85 15.15 12.83 3.51
C SER A 85 15.48 11.40 3.07
N GLY A 86 16.35 10.67 3.76
CA GLY A 86 16.67 9.28 3.52
C GLY A 86 15.53 8.35 3.90
N ASN A 87 15.64 7.12 3.45
CA ASN A 87 14.77 6.02 3.91
C ASN A 87 15.52 5.19 4.94
N ILE A 88 14.78 4.63 5.88
CA ILE A 88 15.32 3.72 6.89
C ILE A 88 14.81 2.31 6.57
N TRP A 89 15.75 1.38 6.40
CA TRP A 89 15.48 -0.04 6.37
C TRP A 89 15.83 -0.62 7.73
N MET A 90 14.83 -1.03 8.48
CA MET A 90 15.01 -1.63 9.79
C MET A 90 14.80 -3.13 9.68
N MET A 91 15.82 -3.89 10.08
CA MET A 91 15.78 -5.35 10.17
C MET A 91 15.87 -5.77 11.64
N LYS A 92 15.27 -6.92 11.99
CA LYS A 92 15.31 -7.51 13.32
C LYS A 92 16.73 -7.92 13.70
N ASP A 93 17.44 -8.50 12.74
CA ASP A 93 18.82 -8.94 12.85
C ASP A 93 19.49 -8.99 11.45
N GLU A 94 20.72 -9.48 11.37
CA GLU A 94 21.53 -9.55 10.15
C GLU A 94 21.16 -10.74 9.24
N ASN A 95 20.20 -11.58 9.63
CA ASN A 95 19.78 -12.72 8.83
C ASN A 95 18.59 -12.37 7.92
N ASP A 96 18.88 -11.75 6.78
CA ASP A 96 17.88 -11.29 5.83
C ASP A 96 16.96 -12.42 5.33
N ASP A 97 17.49 -13.62 5.11
CA ASP A 97 16.71 -14.77 4.65
C ASP A 97 15.68 -15.20 5.71
N ALA A 98 16.08 -15.24 6.98
CA ALA A 98 15.17 -15.57 8.08
C ALA A 98 14.13 -14.48 8.30
N ASN A 99 14.52 -13.21 8.23
CA ASN A 99 13.60 -12.08 8.31
C ASN A 99 12.56 -12.11 7.17
N PHE A 100 13.00 -12.42 5.95
CA PHE A 100 12.10 -12.57 4.80
C PHE A 100 11.17 -13.77 4.94
N ASP A 101 11.67 -14.92 5.40
CA ASP A 101 10.85 -16.11 5.64
C ASP A 101 9.78 -15.87 6.71
N GLU A 102 10.14 -15.18 7.80
CA GLU A 102 9.17 -14.78 8.84
C GLU A 102 8.08 -13.86 8.29
N LEU A 103 8.41 -12.92 7.38
CA LEU A 103 7.42 -12.06 6.72
C LEU A 103 6.50 -12.83 5.77
N MET A 104 7.03 -13.81 5.05
CA MET A 104 6.28 -14.53 4.01
C MET A 104 5.46 -15.71 4.54
N ASN A 105 5.94 -16.38 5.57
CA ASN A 105 5.38 -17.64 6.06
C ASN A 105 4.95 -17.56 7.54
N GLY A 106 5.33 -16.52 8.25
CA GLY A 106 4.97 -16.32 9.65
C GLY A 106 3.52 -15.85 9.84
N ASN A 107 3.05 -15.97 11.07
CA ASN A 107 1.75 -15.39 11.44
C ASN A 107 1.88 -13.88 11.66
N ILE A 108 1.35 -13.09 10.72
CA ILE A 108 1.46 -11.64 10.73
C ILE A 108 0.80 -10.97 11.95
N THR A 109 -0.08 -11.67 12.64
CA THR A 109 -0.75 -11.16 13.85
C THR A 109 0.01 -11.50 15.14
N GLU A 110 1.03 -12.34 15.11
CA GLU A 110 1.84 -12.67 16.27
C GLU A 110 3.02 -11.71 16.47
N GLY A 111 3.55 -11.68 17.70
CA GLY A 111 4.65 -10.82 18.11
C GLY A 111 4.28 -9.34 18.20
N ASP A 112 5.23 -8.54 18.68
CA ASP A 112 5.03 -7.11 18.99
C ASP A 112 5.49 -6.16 17.88
N SER A 113 6.28 -6.64 16.92
CA SER A 113 6.80 -5.85 15.81
C SER A 113 7.05 -6.74 14.58
N PHE A 114 7.21 -6.13 13.41
CA PHE A 114 7.61 -6.86 12.21
C PHE A 114 9.13 -7.02 12.14
N PRO A 115 9.64 -8.14 11.59
CA PRO A 115 11.08 -8.40 11.49
C PRO A 115 11.78 -7.48 10.48
N ALA A 116 11.06 -6.94 9.51
CA ALA A 116 11.59 -5.97 8.58
C ALA A 116 10.54 -4.90 8.24
N VAL A 117 10.95 -3.64 8.27
CA VAL A 117 10.15 -2.50 7.86
C VAL A 117 10.96 -1.48 7.09
N PHE A 118 10.30 -0.81 6.16
CA PHE A 118 10.79 0.36 5.47
C PHE A 118 10.08 1.60 6.05
N ILE A 119 10.82 2.63 6.42
CA ILE A 119 10.30 3.85 7.03
C ILE A 119 10.73 5.05 6.18
N SER A 120 9.77 5.89 5.86
CA SER A 120 9.99 7.12 5.09
C SER A 120 9.29 8.30 5.75
N CYS A 121 10.02 9.39 5.96
CA CYS A 121 9.44 10.67 6.35
C CYS A 121 9.18 11.52 5.10
N THR A 122 7.93 11.56 4.64
CA THR A 122 7.58 12.18 3.35
C THR A 122 7.72 13.69 3.39
N THR A 123 7.48 14.35 4.53
CA THR A 123 7.67 15.79 4.71
C THR A 123 9.13 16.23 4.72
N MET A 124 10.07 15.34 5.06
CA MET A 124 11.51 15.62 4.92
C MET A 124 11.97 15.50 3.46
N LYS A 125 11.28 14.70 2.64
CA LYS A 125 11.56 14.55 1.20
C LYS A 125 10.98 15.68 0.36
N ASP A 126 9.82 16.18 0.76
CA ASP A 126 9.13 17.29 0.10
C ASP A 126 8.92 18.45 1.09
N PRO A 127 9.90 19.35 1.21
CA PRO A 127 9.81 20.50 2.12
C PRO A 127 8.63 21.43 1.83
N VAL A 128 8.09 21.40 0.60
CA VAL A 128 6.91 22.21 0.22
C VAL A 128 5.65 21.71 0.91
N SER A 129 5.57 20.40 1.18
CA SER A 129 4.45 19.80 1.90
C SER A 129 4.53 19.97 3.41
N PHE A 130 5.68 20.39 3.94
CA PHE A 130 5.88 20.60 5.37
C PHE A 130 5.25 21.92 5.84
N ASN A 131 4.33 21.85 6.78
CA ASN A 131 3.62 23.01 7.31
C ASN A 131 4.34 23.70 8.50
N GLY A 132 5.58 23.33 8.79
CA GLY A 132 6.38 23.88 9.88
C GLY A 132 6.16 23.21 11.24
N ARG A 133 5.28 22.19 11.32
CA ARG A 133 4.94 21.54 12.59
C ARG A 133 4.84 20.01 12.50
N TYR A 134 4.07 19.48 11.54
CA TYR A 134 3.70 18.06 11.48
C TYR A 134 4.59 17.31 10.49
N HIS A 135 5.06 16.14 10.89
CA HIS A 135 5.80 15.24 10.02
C HIS A 135 4.95 14.02 9.63
N ASN A 136 4.91 13.72 8.34
CA ASN A 136 4.19 12.58 7.79
C ASN A 136 5.14 11.42 7.54
N PHE A 137 4.73 10.23 7.97
CA PHE A 137 5.48 8.99 7.82
C PHE A 137 4.69 7.93 7.09
N GLU A 138 5.44 7.09 6.41
CA GLU A 138 5.01 5.79 5.90
C GLU A 138 5.88 4.72 6.53
N VAL A 139 5.27 3.78 7.26
CA VAL A 139 5.94 2.60 7.81
C VAL A 139 5.39 1.38 7.08
N ILE A 140 6.23 0.73 6.28
CA ILE A 140 5.84 -0.29 5.32
C ILE A 140 6.47 -1.62 5.71
N THR A 141 5.68 -2.69 5.69
CA THR A 141 6.19 -4.06 5.72
C THR A 141 5.63 -4.85 4.55
N TYR A 142 6.34 -5.90 4.15
CA TYR A 142 5.90 -6.81 3.08
C TYR A 142 5.35 -8.08 3.69
N ILE A 143 4.31 -8.62 3.06
CA ILE A 143 3.69 -9.87 3.47
C ILE A 143 3.32 -10.71 2.24
N ASN A 144 3.13 -12.01 2.43
CA ASN A 144 2.47 -12.84 1.45
C ASN A 144 0.96 -12.53 1.49
N TYR A 145 0.35 -12.29 0.33
CA TYR A 145 -1.09 -12.06 0.24
C TYR A 145 -1.91 -13.24 0.80
N ASP A 146 -1.42 -14.47 0.60
CA ASP A 146 -2.07 -15.68 1.08
C ASP A 146 -1.95 -15.87 2.61
N SER A 147 -1.10 -15.09 3.29
CA SER A 147 -1.02 -15.07 4.76
C SER A 147 -2.15 -14.27 5.42
N LEU A 148 -3.10 -13.77 4.62
CA LEU A 148 -4.33 -13.10 5.06
C LEU A 148 -5.57 -14.00 4.87
N PRO A 149 -5.58 -15.30 5.29
CA PRO A 149 -6.69 -16.22 4.99
C PRO A 149 -8.02 -15.77 5.62
N GLU A 150 -7.96 -15.12 6.77
CA GLU A 150 -9.13 -14.66 7.53
C GLU A 150 -9.93 -13.58 6.80
N PHE A 151 -9.31 -12.92 5.81
CA PHE A 151 -9.92 -11.82 5.06
C PHE A 151 -10.16 -12.15 3.58
N ASN A 152 -9.89 -13.38 3.16
CA ASN A 152 -10.28 -13.89 1.85
C ASN A 152 -11.81 -14.10 1.81
N GLY A 153 -12.54 -13.09 1.31
CA GLY A 153 -13.99 -13.10 1.19
C GLY A 153 -14.73 -12.18 2.17
N ILE A 154 -14.05 -11.40 2.99
CA ILE A 154 -14.69 -10.32 3.71
C ILE A 154 -15.07 -9.23 2.70
N GLU A 155 -16.36 -9.17 2.39
CA GLU A 155 -16.95 -8.07 1.63
C GLU A 155 -17.16 -6.83 2.51
N ASP A 156 -17.19 -7.00 3.82
CA ASP A 156 -17.45 -5.93 4.79
C ASP A 156 -16.16 -5.45 5.48
N TYR A 157 -15.54 -4.44 4.87
CA TYR A 157 -14.39 -3.72 5.44
C TYR A 157 -14.74 -2.92 6.72
N HIS A 158 -16.01 -2.92 7.13
CA HIS A 158 -16.49 -2.27 8.34
C HIS A 158 -16.73 -3.26 9.49
N SER A 159 -16.48 -4.56 9.27
CA SER A 159 -16.62 -5.57 10.32
C SER A 159 -15.73 -5.28 11.51
N GLU A 160 -16.17 -5.66 12.70
CA GLU A 160 -15.40 -5.48 13.93
C GLU A 160 -14.09 -6.26 13.89
N ASP A 161 -14.10 -7.49 13.38
CA ASP A 161 -12.91 -8.33 13.23
C ASP A 161 -11.84 -7.66 12.35
N TYR A 162 -12.27 -7.00 11.27
CA TYR A 162 -11.35 -6.27 10.39
C TYR A 162 -10.75 -5.04 11.09
N LYS A 163 -11.52 -4.33 11.91
CA LYS A 163 -11.00 -3.21 12.71
C LYS A 163 -9.97 -3.69 13.74
N ILE A 164 -10.29 -4.76 14.50
CA ILE A 164 -9.36 -5.37 15.45
C ILE A 164 -8.05 -5.79 14.77
N PHE A 165 -8.15 -6.40 13.58
CA PHE A 165 -6.97 -6.73 12.79
C PHE A 165 -6.16 -5.48 12.45
N LYS A 166 -6.78 -4.42 11.90
CA LYS A 166 -6.11 -3.16 11.56
C LYS A 166 -5.42 -2.54 12.76
N GLU A 167 -6.07 -2.51 13.91
CA GLU A 167 -5.51 -2.00 15.16
C GLU A 167 -4.27 -2.79 15.58
N LYS A 168 -4.32 -4.11 15.53
CA LYS A 168 -3.21 -4.99 15.89
C LYS A 168 -2.00 -4.80 14.97
N ILE A 169 -2.21 -4.75 13.67
CA ILE A 169 -1.14 -4.50 12.70
C ILE A 169 -0.56 -3.09 12.84
N SER A 170 -1.42 -2.09 13.04
CA SER A 170 -0.99 -0.71 13.28
C SER A 170 -0.12 -0.60 14.52
N ALA A 171 -0.48 -1.28 15.60
CA ALA A 171 0.32 -1.31 16.83
C ALA A 171 1.70 -1.93 16.60
N LYS A 172 1.80 -3.02 15.83
CA LYS A 172 3.09 -3.65 15.48
C LYS A 172 3.99 -2.72 14.67
N LEU A 173 3.47 -2.07 13.61
CA LEU A 173 4.23 -1.11 12.80
C LEU A 173 4.62 0.12 13.63
N MET A 174 3.74 0.59 14.50
CA MET A 174 4.05 1.67 15.44
C MET A 174 5.15 1.28 16.43
N ASN A 175 5.19 0.02 16.89
CA ASN A 175 6.28 -0.48 17.74
C ASN A 175 7.64 -0.49 16.99
N ASN A 176 7.64 -0.76 15.69
CA ASN A 176 8.86 -0.61 14.89
C ASN A 176 9.31 0.86 14.84
N LEU A 177 8.40 1.79 14.58
CA LEU A 177 8.72 3.22 14.53
C LEU A 177 9.22 3.76 15.88
N GLU A 178 8.59 3.35 16.98
CA GLU A 178 8.95 3.76 18.35
C GLU A 178 10.40 3.41 18.73
N LYS A 179 10.97 2.34 18.16
CA LYS A 179 12.36 1.93 18.37
C LYS A 179 13.34 2.95 17.75
N ILE A 180 12.92 3.66 16.70
CA ILE A 180 13.73 4.64 15.97
C ILE A 180 13.43 6.06 16.44
N ILE A 181 12.15 6.34 16.72
CA ILE A 181 11.66 7.64 17.18
C ILE A 181 10.94 7.42 18.52
N PRO A 182 11.70 7.37 19.65
CA PRO A 182 11.12 7.28 20.98
C PRO A 182 10.13 8.43 21.24
N GLY A 183 8.94 8.09 21.72
CA GLY A 183 7.87 9.04 21.94
C GLY A 183 6.93 9.24 20.74
N ALA A 184 7.15 8.55 19.62
CA ALA A 184 6.26 8.66 18.46
C ALA A 184 4.81 8.34 18.80
N LYS A 185 4.57 7.31 19.62
CA LYS A 185 3.21 6.90 20.03
C LYS A 185 2.39 7.99 20.70
N GLN A 186 3.03 8.78 21.57
CA GLN A 186 2.36 9.85 22.32
C GLN A 186 2.10 11.09 21.47
N ASN A 187 2.79 11.21 20.32
CA ASN A 187 2.74 12.38 19.46
C ASN A 187 2.00 12.14 18.14
N VAL A 188 1.26 11.02 18.04
CA VAL A 188 0.42 10.73 16.86
C VAL A 188 -0.78 11.67 16.83
N VAL A 189 -0.93 12.38 15.70
CA VAL A 189 -2.08 13.25 15.42
C VAL A 189 -3.09 12.53 14.51
N GLN A 190 -2.58 11.75 13.56
CA GLN A 190 -3.39 10.97 12.63
C GLN A 190 -2.69 9.64 12.33
N ILE A 191 -3.47 8.59 12.17
CA ILE A 191 -2.99 7.26 11.84
C ILE A 191 -4.01 6.54 10.95
N GLU A 192 -3.54 5.86 9.91
CA GLU A 192 -4.35 5.05 9.01
C GLU A 192 -3.53 3.87 8.49
N LEU A 193 -4.09 2.66 8.54
CA LEU A 193 -3.47 1.46 7.96
C LEU A 193 -4.05 1.19 6.57
N GLY A 194 -3.20 1.24 5.55
CA GLY A 194 -3.45 0.71 4.22
C GLY A 194 -3.19 -0.79 4.18
N THR A 195 -4.14 -1.54 3.65
CA THR A 195 -4.08 -2.99 3.49
C THR A 195 -4.29 -3.38 2.03
N PRO A 196 -3.96 -4.61 1.62
CA PRO A 196 -4.17 -5.08 0.25
C PRO A 196 -5.65 -5.21 -0.16
N LYS A 197 -6.56 -4.99 0.75
CA LYS A 197 -8.02 -5.10 0.53
C LYS A 197 -8.73 -3.81 0.82
#